data_d0c58c16d96dea915a78d1525c319ba9
#
_entry.id   d0c58c16d96dea915a78d1525c319ba9
#
_cell.length_a   1.000
_cell.length_b   1.000
_cell.length_c   1.000
_cell.angle_alpha   90.00
_cell.angle_beta   90.00
_cell.angle_gamma   90.00
#
_symmetry.space_group_name_H-M   'P 1'
#
loop_
_entity.id
_entity.type
_entity.pdbx_description
1 polymer ?
#
loop_
_entity_poly.entity_id
_entity_poly.type
_entity_poly.pdbx_seq_one_letter_code
_entity_poly.pdbx_strand_id
1 'polypeptide(L)'
;MKPALIAVSFGTSYPETRKKTIGAVEEKLAEKYPDLDVFRAFTSNKVIKKIKEQENVTVLTVDQQMKKLITEGYKEIYIQPLHIIPGIEYSKALHQAMRYKDQLELVKVGKPLLSSIEDYQKVVAWLETMAADLDENEVLVLMGHGSQHSAFTVYACLDHMLLEKPIFICAVESYPEISLLIERLKNSRYKKIKLYPLMLVAGDHATNDMASDEEDSWKTQLEQAGFTVEAHLRGMGEFQEIQQQFCEHAAAMMEGSTND
;
A
#
# COMPACT_ATOMS: atom_id res chain seq x y z
N MET A 1 26.79 17.05 0.61
CA MET A 1 25.36 17.05 0.20
C MET A 1 24.68 16.05 1.10
N LYS A 2 23.42 16.30 1.53
CA LYS A 2 22.67 15.32 2.31
C LYS A 2 22.41 14.08 1.46
N PRO A 3 22.29 12.87 2.05
CA PRO A 3 21.79 11.70 1.33
C PRO A 3 20.35 11.92 0.84
N ALA A 4 19.94 11.22 -0.20
CA ALA A 4 18.57 11.24 -0.70
C ALA A 4 17.78 10.03 -0.20
N LEU A 5 16.49 10.24 0.10
CA LEU A 5 15.51 9.19 0.37
C LEU A 5 14.39 9.28 -0.68
N ILE A 6 14.24 8.27 -1.51
CA ILE A 6 13.15 8.20 -2.50
C ILE A 6 12.01 7.35 -1.93
N ALA A 7 10.86 7.97 -1.67
CA ALA A 7 9.61 7.27 -1.38
C ALA A 7 8.98 6.79 -2.70
N VAL A 8 8.87 5.47 -2.87
CA VAL A 8 8.41 4.85 -4.12
C VAL A 8 7.09 4.16 -3.95
N SER A 9 6.08 4.55 -4.74
CA SER A 9 4.76 3.91 -4.76
C SER A 9 4.30 3.63 -6.19
N PHE A 10 3.21 2.88 -6.34
CA PHE A 10 2.52 2.77 -7.62
C PHE A 10 2.04 4.13 -8.11
N GLY A 11 1.59 4.97 -7.19
CA GLY A 11 1.03 6.28 -7.44
C GLY A 11 -0.49 6.29 -7.54
N THR A 12 -1.06 7.49 -7.53
CA THR A 12 -2.47 7.74 -7.83
C THR A 12 -2.63 9.07 -8.54
N SER A 13 -3.58 9.14 -9.48
CA SER A 13 -3.95 10.38 -10.18
C SER A 13 -4.98 11.22 -9.43
N TYR A 14 -5.49 10.77 -8.29
CA TYR A 14 -6.42 11.51 -7.44
C TYR A 14 -5.64 12.44 -6.51
N PRO A 15 -5.67 13.78 -6.69
CA PRO A 15 -4.78 14.70 -5.98
C PRO A 15 -4.97 14.66 -4.46
N GLU A 16 -6.22 14.70 -3.98
CA GLU A 16 -6.53 14.69 -2.55
C GLU A 16 -6.12 13.37 -1.90
N THR A 17 -6.42 12.24 -2.54
CA THR A 17 -6.01 10.91 -2.08
C THR A 17 -4.48 10.81 -2.03
N ARG A 18 -3.79 11.28 -3.08
CA ARG A 18 -2.33 11.31 -3.15
C ARG A 18 -1.72 12.10 -1.99
N LYS A 19 -2.30 13.27 -1.66
CA LYS A 19 -1.86 14.11 -0.56
C LYS A 19 -2.05 13.42 0.79
N LYS A 20 -3.24 12.87 1.05
CA LYS A 20 -3.61 12.27 2.34
C LYS A 20 -2.89 10.94 2.63
N THR A 21 -2.41 10.25 1.60
CA THR A 21 -1.79 8.93 1.70
C THR A 21 -0.28 9.00 1.44
N ILE A 22 0.13 9.02 0.18
CA ILE A 22 1.54 9.05 -0.22
C ILE A 22 2.23 10.28 0.38
N GLY A 23 1.60 11.47 0.25
CA GLY A 23 2.12 12.72 0.80
C GLY A 23 2.30 12.66 2.32
N ALA A 24 1.33 12.11 3.05
CA ALA A 24 1.43 11.98 4.51
C ALA A 24 2.58 11.08 4.94
N VAL A 25 2.84 9.98 4.23
CA VAL A 25 4.02 9.12 4.49
C VAL A 25 5.32 9.85 4.18
N GLU A 26 5.38 10.59 3.06
CA GLU A 26 6.56 11.37 2.67
C GLU A 26 6.87 12.48 3.68
N GLU A 27 5.85 13.20 4.15
CA GLU A 27 5.97 14.22 5.18
C GLU A 27 6.51 13.61 6.48
N LYS A 28 5.97 12.48 6.91
CA LYS A 28 6.44 11.79 8.12
C LYS A 28 7.88 11.27 7.99
N LEU A 29 8.27 10.80 6.81
CA LEU A 29 9.67 10.43 6.52
C LEU A 29 10.59 11.67 6.61
N ALA A 30 10.18 12.79 6.02
CA ALA A 30 10.95 14.03 6.04
C ALA A 30 11.09 14.62 7.47
N GLU A 31 10.04 14.55 8.27
CA GLU A 31 10.06 14.96 9.67
C GLU A 31 10.99 14.09 10.51
N LYS A 32 10.93 12.77 10.30
CA LYS A 32 11.74 11.81 11.08
C LYS A 32 13.20 11.81 10.69
N TYR A 33 13.51 12.13 9.43
CA TYR A 33 14.87 12.10 8.87
C TYR A 33 15.26 13.46 8.27
N PRO A 34 15.41 14.52 9.09
CA PRO A 34 15.69 15.88 8.61
C PRO A 34 17.05 16.03 7.92
N ASP A 35 17.93 15.05 8.10
CA ASP A 35 19.24 14.99 7.45
C ASP A 35 19.20 14.33 6.06
N LEU A 36 18.03 13.92 5.59
CA LEU A 36 17.81 13.39 4.24
C LEU A 36 16.98 14.36 3.40
N ASP A 37 17.27 14.42 2.10
CA ASP A 37 16.38 15.05 1.14
C ASP A 37 15.37 14.02 0.62
N VAL A 38 14.08 14.22 0.90
CA VAL A 38 13.01 13.28 0.54
C VAL A 38 12.44 13.58 -0.84
N PHE A 39 12.37 12.56 -1.69
CA PHE A 39 11.88 12.64 -3.06
C PHE A 39 10.78 11.61 -3.31
N ARG A 40 9.93 11.90 -4.30
CA ARG A 40 8.87 11.01 -4.76
C ARG A 40 9.27 10.33 -6.08
N ALA A 41 8.91 9.05 -6.23
CA ALA A 41 8.89 8.37 -7.53
C ALA A 41 7.70 7.40 -7.62
N PHE A 42 7.19 7.22 -8.84
CA PHE A 42 6.10 6.27 -9.10
C PHE A 42 6.55 5.16 -10.04
N THR A 43 5.93 3.98 -9.89
CA THR A 43 6.19 2.83 -10.76
C THR A 43 5.21 2.75 -11.93
N SER A 44 4.02 3.38 -11.84
CA SER A 44 3.01 3.36 -12.89
C SER A 44 3.17 4.50 -13.89
N ASN A 45 3.63 4.17 -15.10
CA ASN A 45 3.70 5.13 -16.21
C ASN A 45 2.32 5.70 -16.59
N LYS A 46 1.26 4.89 -16.46
CA LYS A 46 -0.13 5.31 -16.74
C LYS A 46 -0.56 6.41 -15.77
N VAL A 47 -0.28 6.24 -14.48
CA VAL A 47 -0.59 7.25 -13.44
C VAL A 47 0.23 8.52 -13.67
N ILE A 48 1.54 8.40 -13.93
CA ILE A 48 2.42 9.54 -14.22
C ILE A 48 1.89 10.36 -15.39
N LYS A 49 1.53 9.68 -16.50
CA LYS A 49 0.97 10.32 -17.69
C LYS A 49 -0.33 11.06 -17.36
N LYS A 50 -1.26 10.42 -16.64
CA LYS A 50 -2.56 11.02 -16.26
C LYS A 50 -2.37 12.26 -15.39
N ILE A 51 -1.44 12.25 -14.43
CA ILE A 51 -1.11 13.42 -13.61
C ILE A 51 -0.57 14.57 -14.49
N LYS A 52 0.34 14.26 -15.43
CA LYS A 52 0.90 15.26 -16.34
C LYS A 52 -0.17 15.91 -17.21
N GLU A 53 -1.12 15.13 -17.70
CA GLU A 53 -2.22 15.60 -18.54
C GLU A 53 -3.24 16.44 -17.75
N GLN A 54 -3.57 16.03 -16.53
CA GLN A 54 -4.63 16.66 -15.73
C GLN A 54 -4.16 17.85 -14.90
N GLU A 55 -2.94 17.77 -14.36
CA GLU A 55 -2.44 18.74 -13.37
C GLU A 55 -1.21 19.53 -13.89
N ASN A 56 -0.65 19.17 -15.05
CA ASN A 56 0.64 19.68 -15.55
C ASN A 56 1.80 19.47 -14.55
N VAL A 57 1.68 18.54 -13.61
CA VAL A 57 2.71 18.16 -12.65
C VAL A 57 3.57 17.04 -13.23
N THR A 58 4.88 17.11 -13.04
CA THR A 58 5.80 16.06 -13.46
C THR A 58 6.18 15.21 -12.26
N VAL A 59 5.77 13.95 -12.25
CA VAL A 59 6.27 12.92 -11.34
C VAL A 59 7.22 12.01 -12.13
N LEU A 60 8.33 11.63 -11.52
CA LEU A 60 9.35 10.81 -12.16
C LEU A 60 9.16 9.31 -11.84
N THR A 61 9.60 8.45 -12.74
CA THR A 61 9.81 7.03 -12.44
C THR A 61 11.04 6.88 -11.54
N VAL A 62 11.22 5.69 -10.94
CA VAL A 62 12.43 5.40 -10.14
C VAL A 62 13.71 5.60 -10.99
N ASP A 63 13.74 5.08 -12.21
CA ASP A 63 14.88 5.25 -13.14
C ASP A 63 15.20 6.73 -13.43
N GLN A 64 14.17 7.52 -13.71
CA GLN A 64 14.33 8.96 -13.97
C GLN A 64 14.80 9.72 -12.73
N GLN A 65 14.26 9.38 -11.56
CA GLN A 65 14.63 10.01 -10.29
C GLN A 65 16.07 9.68 -9.91
N MET A 66 16.51 8.43 -10.08
CA MET A 66 17.90 8.02 -9.88
C MET A 66 18.86 8.79 -10.77
N LYS A 67 18.58 8.86 -12.08
CA LYS A 67 19.39 9.64 -13.04
C LYS A 67 19.51 11.11 -12.65
N LYS A 68 18.38 11.71 -12.27
CA LYS A 68 18.33 13.11 -11.85
C LYS A 68 19.22 13.34 -10.63
N LEU A 69 19.07 12.55 -9.58
CA LEU A 69 19.84 12.71 -8.35
C LEU A 69 21.33 12.49 -8.55
N ILE A 70 21.73 11.52 -9.37
CA ILE A 70 23.15 11.30 -9.74
C ILE A 70 23.71 12.53 -10.46
N THR A 71 22.95 13.10 -11.40
CA THR A 71 23.36 14.30 -12.14
C THR A 71 23.45 15.52 -11.21
N GLU A 72 22.62 15.62 -10.19
CA GLU A 72 22.64 16.66 -9.14
C GLU A 72 23.76 16.44 -8.12
N GLY A 73 24.49 15.31 -8.20
CA GLY A 73 25.67 15.02 -7.38
C GLY A 73 25.41 14.26 -6.08
N TYR A 74 24.21 13.71 -5.88
CA TYR A 74 23.94 12.81 -4.76
C TYR A 74 24.82 11.55 -4.86
N LYS A 75 25.38 11.12 -3.72
CA LYS A 75 26.29 9.96 -3.63
C LYS A 75 25.67 8.79 -2.88
N GLU A 76 24.76 9.08 -1.98
CA GLU A 76 24.06 8.10 -1.15
C GLU A 76 22.57 8.24 -1.38
N ILE A 77 21.93 7.15 -1.82
CA ILE A 77 20.49 7.11 -2.12
C ILE A 77 19.86 5.92 -1.41
N TYR A 78 18.86 6.22 -0.59
CA TYR A 78 17.98 5.27 0.05
C TYR A 78 16.65 5.23 -0.71
N ILE A 79 16.07 4.05 -0.86
CA ILE A 79 14.79 3.87 -1.53
C ILE A 79 13.83 3.18 -0.57
N GLN A 80 12.78 3.88 -0.12
CA GLN A 80 11.73 3.28 0.70
C GLN A 80 10.51 2.98 -0.16
N PRO A 81 10.25 1.69 -0.46
CA PRO A 81 9.03 1.29 -1.13
C PRO A 81 7.81 1.49 -0.20
N LEU A 82 6.76 2.11 -0.71
CA LEU A 82 5.47 2.24 -0.05
C LEU A 82 4.46 1.20 -0.57
N HIS A 83 4.96 0.13 -1.18
CA HIS A 83 4.16 -1.01 -1.64
C HIS A 83 3.70 -1.83 -0.42
N ILE A 84 2.50 -2.41 -0.51
CA ILE A 84 1.96 -3.25 0.57
C ILE A 84 2.61 -4.64 0.56
N ILE A 85 2.81 -5.20 -0.63
CA ILE A 85 3.31 -6.57 -0.83
C ILE A 85 4.61 -6.60 -1.64
N PRO A 86 5.48 -7.61 -1.50
CA PRO A 86 6.68 -7.81 -2.31
C PRO A 86 6.35 -8.35 -3.72
N GLY A 87 5.47 -7.63 -4.45
CA GLY A 87 4.97 -7.99 -5.77
C GLY A 87 5.79 -7.43 -6.93
N ILE A 88 5.17 -7.46 -8.12
CA ILE A 88 5.80 -7.04 -9.40
C ILE A 88 6.28 -5.59 -9.33
N GLU A 89 5.49 -4.68 -8.80
CA GLU A 89 5.83 -3.25 -8.76
C GLU A 89 6.99 -2.96 -7.79
N TYR A 90 7.04 -3.65 -6.64
CA TYR A 90 8.21 -3.61 -5.76
C TYR A 90 9.47 -4.12 -6.48
N SER A 91 9.39 -5.29 -7.11
CA SER A 91 10.51 -5.88 -7.86
C SER A 91 11.00 -4.96 -8.97
N LYS A 92 10.09 -4.28 -9.68
CA LYS A 92 10.40 -3.29 -10.70
C LYS A 92 11.17 -2.09 -10.11
N ALA A 93 10.70 -1.55 -8.98
CA ALA A 93 11.38 -0.45 -8.29
C ALA A 93 12.79 -0.85 -7.86
N LEU A 94 12.94 -2.04 -7.24
CA LEU A 94 14.22 -2.60 -6.82
C LEU A 94 15.19 -2.73 -8.01
N HIS A 95 14.76 -3.36 -9.10
CA HIS A 95 15.60 -3.53 -10.29
C HIS A 95 16.01 -2.19 -10.90
N GLN A 96 15.10 -1.21 -10.98
CA GLN A 96 15.43 0.12 -11.50
C GLN A 96 16.48 0.82 -10.65
N ALA A 97 16.35 0.78 -9.33
CA ALA A 97 17.29 1.39 -8.40
C ALA A 97 18.67 0.75 -8.47
N MET A 98 18.74 -0.58 -8.44
CA MET A 98 20.00 -1.34 -8.39
C MET A 98 20.85 -1.24 -9.67
N ARG A 99 20.30 -0.80 -10.80
CA ARG A 99 21.09 -0.48 -12.02
C ARG A 99 22.15 0.59 -11.80
N TYR A 100 21.99 1.42 -10.80
CA TYR A 100 22.87 2.56 -10.51
C TYR A 100 23.86 2.29 -9.38
N LYS A 101 23.89 1.07 -8.84
CA LYS A 101 24.74 0.71 -7.70
C LYS A 101 26.21 1.08 -7.90
N ASP A 102 26.75 0.85 -9.09
CA ASP A 102 28.17 1.10 -9.39
C ASP A 102 28.48 2.59 -9.66
N GLN A 103 27.47 3.46 -9.73
CA GLN A 103 27.60 4.90 -9.95
C GLN A 103 27.50 5.71 -8.67
N LEU A 104 27.20 5.08 -7.54
CA LEU A 104 26.92 5.69 -6.25
C LEU A 104 27.81 5.08 -5.16
N GLU A 105 28.09 5.85 -4.12
CA GLU A 105 28.81 5.36 -2.94
C GLU A 105 27.94 4.40 -2.13
N LEU A 106 26.61 4.68 -2.11
CA LEU A 106 25.63 3.84 -1.41
C LEU A 106 24.28 3.85 -2.13
N VAL A 107 23.73 2.66 -2.36
CA VAL A 107 22.32 2.44 -2.71
C VAL A 107 21.76 1.36 -1.80
N LYS A 108 20.71 1.69 -1.06
CA LYS A 108 19.95 0.72 -0.25
C LYS A 108 18.47 0.79 -0.62
N VAL A 109 17.81 -0.35 -0.66
CA VAL A 109 16.37 -0.47 -0.93
C VAL A 109 15.70 -1.14 0.25
N GLY A 110 14.73 -0.48 0.83
CA GLY A 110 13.93 -0.99 1.94
C GLY A 110 12.90 -2.04 1.51
N LYS A 111 12.18 -2.57 2.49
CA LYS A 111 11.16 -3.60 2.30
C LYS A 111 9.77 -2.98 2.10
N PRO A 112 8.84 -3.64 1.37
CA PRO A 112 7.43 -3.27 1.37
C PRO A 112 6.79 -3.56 2.74
N LEU A 113 5.55 -3.09 2.96
CA LEU A 113 4.88 -3.12 4.26
C LEU A 113 4.81 -4.53 4.87
N LEU A 114 4.46 -5.54 4.08
CA LEU A 114 4.28 -6.92 4.52
C LEU A 114 5.44 -7.79 4.02
N SER A 115 6.53 -7.84 4.78
CA SER A 115 7.77 -8.53 4.39
C SER A 115 8.29 -9.52 5.43
N SER A 116 7.82 -9.43 6.68
CA SER A 116 8.23 -10.31 7.78
C SER A 116 7.03 -10.65 8.65
N ILE A 117 7.14 -11.70 9.48
CA ILE A 117 6.09 -12.07 10.44
C ILE A 117 5.74 -10.90 11.37
N GLU A 118 6.76 -10.14 11.81
CA GLU A 118 6.56 -8.97 12.65
C GLU A 118 5.72 -7.88 11.94
N ASP A 119 5.95 -7.67 10.64
CA ASP A 119 5.16 -6.73 9.84
C ASP A 119 3.70 -7.12 9.78
N TYR A 120 3.42 -8.42 9.57
CA TYR A 120 2.06 -8.95 9.59
C TYR A 120 1.41 -8.77 10.96
N GLN A 121 2.12 -9.04 12.04
CA GLN A 121 1.61 -8.87 13.41
C GLN A 121 1.25 -7.40 13.70
N LYS A 122 2.03 -6.43 13.22
CA LYS A 122 1.72 -5.00 13.33
C LYS A 122 0.46 -4.63 12.55
N VAL A 123 0.31 -5.13 11.34
CA VAL A 123 -0.89 -4.90 10.52
C VAL A 123 -2.12 -5.59 11.15
N VAL A 124 -1.99 -6.81 11.66
CA VAL A 124 -3.06 -7.50 12.41
C VAL A 124 -3.49 -6.68 13.61
N ALA A 125 -2.56 -6.20 14.43
CA ALA A 125 -2.86 -5.37 15.59
C ALA A 125 -3.59 -4.07 15.20
N TRP A 126 -3.16 -3.41 14.13
CA TRP A 126 -3.86 -2.24 13.58
C TRP A 126 -5.28 -2.58 13.13
N LEU A 127 -5.49 -3.69 12.40
CA LEU A 127 -6.82 -4.13 11.97
C LEU A 127 -7.73 -4.47 13.16
N GLU A 128 -7.17 -5.07 14.21
CA GLU A 128 -7.91 -5.31 15.45
C GLU A 128 -8.36 -4.02 16.12
N THR A 129 -7.56 -2.94 16.09
CA THR A 129 -8.01 -1.63 16.58
C THR A 129 -9.14 -1.05 15.74
N MET A 130 -9.11 -1.23 14.41
CA MET A 130 -10.20 -0.82 13.53
C MET A 130 -11.51 -1.59 13.79
N ALA A 131 -11.40 -2.83 14.25
CA ALA A 131 -12.53 -3.70 14.53
C ALA A 131 -13.04 -3.60 15.98
N ALA A 132 -12.36 -2.86 16.85
CA ALA A 132 -12.67 -2.82 18.30
C ALA A 132 -14.06 -2.27 18.61
N ASP A 133 -14.57 -1.35 17.77
CA ASP A 133 -15.87 -0.69 17.96
C ASP A 133 -16.97 -1.29 17.06
N LEU A 134 -16.76 -2.51 16.52
CA LEU A 134 -17.79 -3.19 15.75
C LEU A 134 -18.89 -3.77 16.64
N ASP A 135 -20.14 -3.62 16.22
CA ASP A 135 -21.26 -4.32 16.83
C ASP A 135 -21.17 -5.85 16.59
N GLU A 136 -21.88 -6.65 17.38
CA GLU A 136 -21.86 -8.12 17.28
C GLU A 136 -22.22 -8.68 15.89
N ASN A 137 -23.03 -7.93 15.13
CA ASN A 137 -23.46 -8.29 13.78
C ASN A 137 -22.68 -7.56 12.67
N GLU A 138 -21.65 -6.80 13.04
CA GLU A 138 -20.79 -6.08 12.11
C GLU A 138 -19.48 -6.84 11.85
N VAL A 139 -18.89 -6.60 10.68
CA VAL A 139 -17.63 -7.19 10.26
C VAL A 139 -16.82 -6.19 9.44
N LEU A 140 -15.51 -6.21 9.61
CA LEU A 140 -14.57 -5.46 8.80
C LEU A 140 -14.12 -6.32 7.61
N VAL A 141 -14.25 -5.82 6.41
CA VAL A 141 -13.79 -6.45 5.18
C VAL A 141 -12.75 -5.57 4.50
N LEU A 142 -11.59 -6.13 4.20
CA LEU A 142 -10.50 -5.44 3.53
C LEU A 142 -10.34 -5.98 2.10
N MET A 143 -10.43 -5.07 1.14
CA MET A 143 -10.22 -5.36 -0.28
C MET A 143 -8.79 -5.06 -0.69
N GLY A 144 -7.96 -6.10 -0.87
CA GLY A 144 -6.65 -5.98 -1.49
C GLY A 144 -6.73 -5.89 -3.01
N HIS A 145 -5.68 -5.35 -3.63
CA HIS A 145 -5.59 -5.31 -5.10
C HIS A 145 -5.50 -6.73 -5.69
N GLY A 146 -4.72 -7.57 -5.08
CA GLY A 146 -4.36 -8.85 -5.65
C GLY A 146 -3.03 -8.80 -6.43
N SER A 147 -2.59 -9.94 -6.91
CA SER A 147 -1.40 -10.05 -7.75
C SER A 147 -1.36 -11.39 -8.48
N GLN A 148 -0.86 -11.41 -9.69
CA GLN A 148 -0.50 -12.62 -10.42
C GLN A 148 0.89 -13.16 -10.03
N HIS A 149 1.66 -12.38 -9.27
CA HIS A 149 2.93 -12.79 -8.70
C HIS A 149 2.70 -13.68 -7.47
N SER A 150 3.65 -14.54 -7.10
CA SER A 150 3.58 -15.41 -5.90
C SER A 150 3.27 -14.65 -4.60
N ALA A 151 3.51 -13.34 -4.56
CA ALA A 151 3.13 -12.47 -3.46
C ALA A 151 1.60 -12.38 -3.23
N PHE A 152 0.75 -12.95 -4.09
CA PHE A 152 -0.70 -13.04 -3.81
C PHE A 152 -1.00 -13.78 -2.51
N THR A 153 -0.14 -14.70 -2.10
CA THR A 153 -0.27 -15.48 -0.85
C THR A 153 -0.32 -14.61 0.40
N VAL A 154 0.16 -13.36 0.32
CA VAL A 154 0.10 -12.37 1.41
C VAL A 154 -1.33 -12.17 1.92
N TYR A 155 -2.30 -12.08 1.02
CA TYR A 155 -3.71 -11.86 1.39
C TYR A 155 -4.29 -13.06 2.13
N ALA A 156 -4.03 -14.28 1.65
CA ALA A 156 -4.46 -15.50 2.32
C ALA A 156 -3.78 -15.71 3.67
N CYS A 157 -2.49 -15.37 3.78
CA CYS A 157 -1.76 -15.42 5.03
C CYS A 157 -2.35 -14.45 6.06
N LEU A 158 -2.59 -13.19 5.66
CA LEU A 158 -3.18 -12.19 6.54
C LEU A 158 -4.59 -12.57 6.98
N ASP A 159 -5.44 -13.06 6.05
CA ASP A 159 -6.77 -13.58 6.37
C ASP A 159 -6.71 -14.73 7.37
N HIS A 160 -5.76 -15.64 7.20
CA HIS A 160 -5.57 -16.76 8.14
C HIS A 160 -5.12 -16.31 9.53
N MET A 161 -4.28 -15.27 9.64
CA MET A 161 -3.86 -14.72 10.94
C MET A 161 -5.01 -14.03 11.68
N LEU A 162 -6.11 -13.70 10.98
CA LEU A 162 -7.31 -13.05 11.51
C LEU A 162 -8.47 -14.04 11.74
N LEU A 163 -8.22 -15.35 11.68
CA LEU A 163 -9.22 -16.38 12.03
C LEU A 163 -9.81 -16.07 13.41
N GLU A 164 -11.12 -16.26 13.55
CA GLU A 164 -11.89 -15.99 14.76
C GLU A 164 -12.09 -14.48 15.09
N LYS A 165 -11.52 -13.57 14.31
CA LYS A 165 -11.78 -12.13 14.40
C LYS A 165 -12.89 -11.73 13.43
N PRO A 166 -13.64 -10.63 13.73
CA PRO A 166 -14.64 -10.12 12.80
C PRO A 166 -13.99 -9.34 11.64
N ILE A 167 -12.99 -9.93 10.99
CA ILE A 167 -12.17 -9.31 9.95
C ILE A 167 -11.92 -10.32 8.84
N PHE A 168 -12.13 -9.93 7.59
CA PHE A 168 -11.87 -10.74 6.40
C PHE A 168 -11.00 -9.99 5.40
N ILE A 169 -10.04 -10.69 4.83
CA ILE A 169 -9.16 -10.18 3.79
C ILE A 169 -9.43 -10.93 2.49
N CYS A 170 -9.75 -10.17 1.44
CA CYS A 170 -9.90 -10.72 0.09
C CYS A 170 -9.25 -9.80 -0.93
N ALA A 171 -9.11 -10.26 -2.18
CA ALA A 171 -8.43 -9.52 -3.24
C ALA A 171 -9.26 -9.47 -4.53
N VAL A 172 -9.16 -8.34 -5.28
CA VAL A 172 -9.89 -8.14 -6.53
C VAL A 172 -9.36 -9.05 -7.63
N GLU A 173 -8.04 -9.07 -7.82
CA GLU A 173 -7.40 -9.74 -8.97
C GLU A 173 -6.75 -11.07 -8.62
N SER A 174 -6.99 -11.62 -7.41
CA SER A 174 -6.41 -12.89 -6.99
C SER A 174 -7.17 -13.52 -5.82
N TYR A 175 -6.57 -14.51 -5.16
CA TYR A 175 -7.13 -15.25 -4.04
C TYR A 175 -6.77 -14.58 -2.69
N PRO A 176 -7.69 -14.57 -1.69
CA PRO A 176 -9.09 -15.04 -1.69
C PRO A 176 -10.03 -14.10 -2.47
N GLU A 177 -10.98 -14.69 -3.20
CA GLU A 177 -11.93 -13.97 -4.04
C GLU A 177 -13.19 -13.55 -3.27
N ILE A 178 -13.93 -12.55 -3.82
CA ILE A 178 -15.20 -12.08 -3.24
C ILE A 178 -16.27 -13.19 -3.14
N SER A 179 -16.29 -14.14 -4.06
CA SER A 179 -17.19 -15.30 -4.03
C SER A 179 -17.03 -16.13 -2.75
N LEU A 180 -15.76 -16.40 -2.36
CA LEU A 180 -15.44 -17.10 -1.12
C LEU A 180 -15.83 -16.27 0.11
N LEU A 181 -15.61 -14.96 0.07
CA LEU A 181 -16.04 -14.05 1.13
C LEU A 181 -17.55 -14.11 1.34
N ILE A 182 -18.35 -14.03 0.26
CA ILE A 182 -19.81 -14.08 0.33
C ILE A 182 -20.27 -15.41 0.94
N GLU A 183 -19.67 -16.54 0.54
CA GLU A 183 -19.97 -17.85 1.12
C GLU A 183 -19.70 -17.89 2.62
N ARG A 184 -18.54 -17.42 3.06
CA ARG A 184 -18.16 -17.34 4.48
C ARG A 184 -19.10 -16.45 5.29
N LEU A 185 -19.46 -15.29 4.75
CA LEU A 185 -20.37 -14.35 5.39
C LEU A 185 -21.79 -14.88 5.52
N LYS A 186 -22.32 -15.58 4.50
CA LYS A 186 -23.64 -16.24 4.54
C LYS A 186 -23.74 -17.29 5.65
N ASN A 187 -22.64 -17.94 5.96
CA ASN A 187 -22.54 -18.95 7.03
C ASN A 187 -22.16 -18.33 8.39
N SER A 188 -22.17 -17.02 8.51
CA SER A 188 -21.82 -16.27 9.71
C SER A 188 -23.03 -15.58 10.34
N ARG A 189 -22.82 -14.93 11.50
CA ARG A 189 -23.81 -14.08 12.17
C ARG A 189 -23.87 -12.65 11.63
N TYR A 190 -22.88 -12.25 10.82
CA TYR A 190 -22.70 -10.87 10.38
C TYR A 190 -23.79 -10.46 9.37
N LYS A 191 -24.24 -9.19 9.47
CA LYS A 191 -25.24 -8.58 8.59
C LYS A 191 -24.81 -7.24 8.04
N LYS A 192 -23.86 -6.58 8.70
CA LYS A 192 -23.33 -5.30 8.30
C LYS A 192 -21.84 -5.40 8.03
N ILE A 193 -21.39 -4.76 6.97
CA ILE A 193 -20.01 -4.79 6.50
C ILE A 193 -19.46 -3.39 6.46
N LYS A 194 -18.36 -3.15 7.18
CA LYS A 194 -17.49 -1.98 6.95
C LYS A 194 -16.41 -2.40 5.95
N LEU A 195 -16.49 -1.85 4.75
CA LEU A 195 -15.63 -2.23 3.62
C LEU A 195 -14.53 -1.18 3.40
N TYR A 196 -13.27 -1.59 3.49
CA TYR A 196 -12.10 -0.73 3.33
C TYR A 196 -11.12 -1.30 2.28
N PRO A 197 -10.32 -0.45 1.61
CA PRO A 197 -9.23 -0.93 0.77
C PRO A 197 -8.01 -1.33 1.62
N LEU A 198 -7.46 -2.53 1.37
CA LEU A 198 -6.14 -2.93 1.85
C LEU A 198 -5.09 -2.50 0.82
N MET A 199 -5.04 -1.21 0.56
CA MET A 199 -4.17 -0.55 -0.42
C MET A 199 -3.64 0.75 0.17
N LEU A 200 -2.43 1.15 -0.22
CA LEU A 200 -1.84 2.41 0.25
C LEU A 200 -2.77 3.61 -0.01
N VAL A 201 -3.40 3.62 -1.17
CA VAL A 201 -4.29 4.67 -1.65
C VAL A 201 -5.69 4.12 -1.95
N ALA A 202 -6.73 4.87 -1.60
CA ALA A 202 -8.08 4.62 -2.09
C ALA A 202 -8.23 5.28 -3.48
N GLY A 203 -7.65 4.61 -4.49
CA GLY A 203 -7.62 5.09 -5.88
C GLY A 203 -8.71 4.46 -6.74
N ASP A 204 -8.36 4.18 -7.99
CA ASP A 204 -9.29 3.71 -9.03
C ASP A 204 -10.04 2.43 -8.61
N HIS A 205 -9.31 1.40 -8.16
CA HIS A 205 -9.93 0.15 -7.67
C HIS A 205 -10.85 0.36 -6.46
N ALA A 206 -10.46 1.20 -5.50
CA ALA A 206 -11.33 1.46 -4.36
C ALA A 206 -12.58 2.26 -4.75
N THR A 207 -12.47 3.15 -5.73
CA THR A 207 -13.61 3.95 -6.20
C THR A 207 -14.56 3.13 -7.08
N ASN A 208 -14.02 2.36 -8.03
CA ASN A 208 -14.82 1.66 -9.04
C ASN A 208 -15.15 0.22 -8.60
N ASP A 209 -14.13 -0.63 -8.33
CA ASP A 209 -14.36 -2.05 -8.07
C ASP A 209 -14.87 -2.31 -6.65
N MET A 210 -14.58 -1.42 -5.68
CA MET A 210 -15.02 -1.60 -4.30
C MET A 210 -16.34 -0.89 -4.00
N ALA A 211 -16.43 0.42 -4.25
CA ALA A 211 -17.43 1.30 -3.65
C ALA A 211 -18.44 1.88 -4.63
N SER A 212 -18.34 1.63 -5.93
CA SER A 212 -19.30 2.12 -6.92
C SER A 212 -20.65 1.41 -6.81
N ASP A 213 -21.64 1.95 -7.50
CA ASP A 213 -22.98 1.34 -7.66
C ASP A 213 -23.07 0.44 -8.89
N GLU A 214 -21.94 0.18 -9.57
CA GLU A 214 -21.89 -0.75 -10.71
C GLU A 214 -22.16 -2.19 -10.25
N GLU A 215 -22.72 -3.01 -11.13
CA GLU A 215 -23.20 -4.36 -10.79
C GLU A 215 -22.06 -5.29 -10.32
N ASP A 216 -20.84 -5.09 -10.82
CA ASP A 216 -19.66 -5.88 -10.52
C ASP A 216 -18.83 -5.32 -9.35
N SER A 217 -19.23 -4.18 -8.76
CA SER A 217 -18.57 -3.65 -7.57
C SER A 217 -18.78 -4.56 -6.35
N TRP A 218 -17.81 -4.59 -5.45
CA TRP A 218 -17.92 -5.38 -4.21
C TRP A 218 -19.09 -4.95 -3.34
N LYS A 219 -19.33 -3.64 -3.22
CA LYS A 219 -20.49 -3.09 -2.50
C LYS A 219 -21.77 -3.68 -3.04
N THR A 220 -22.02 -3.57 -4.34
CA THR A 220 -23.25 -4.06 -4.97
C THR A 220 -23.41 -5.58 -4.86
N GLN A 221 -22.34 -6.35 -5.09
CA GLN A 221 -22.38 -7.80 -4.94
C GLN A 221 -22.71 -8.26 -3.51
N LEU A 222 -22.13 -7.57 -2.50
CA LEU A 222 -22.41 -7.88 -1.09
C LEU A 222 -23.84 -7.45 -0.69
N GLU A 223 -24.34 -6.33 -1.19
CA GLU A 223 -25.74 -5.89 -0.99
C GLU A 223 -26.73 -6.85 -1.62
N GLN A 224 -26.47 -7.32 -2.84
CA GLN A 224 -27.27 -8.36 -3.52
C GLN A 224 -27.23 -9.70 -2.78
N ALA A 225 -26.15 -9.99 -2.06
CA ALA A 225 -26.04 -11.17 -1.20
C ALA A 225 -26.80 -11.03 0.14
N GLY A 226 -27.39 -9.87 0.43
CA GLY A 226 -28.24 -9.60 1.58
C GLY A 226 -27.55 -8.92 2.76
N PHE A 227 -26.40 -8.28 2.55
CA PHE A 227 -25.68 -7.52 3.57
C PHE A 227 -25.94 -6.02 3.45
N THR A 228 -25.80 -5.28 4.55
CA THR A 228 -25.72 -3.82 4.55
C THR A 228 -24.25 -3.45 4.46
N VAL A 229 -23.86 -2.62 3.49
CA VAL A 229 -22.45 -2.29 3.23
C VAL A 229 -22.20 -0.80 3.43
N GLU A 230 -21.22 -0.48 4.27
CA GLU A 230 -20.65 0.85 4.43
C GLU A 230 -19.24 0.86 3.85
N ALA A 231 -19.08 1.45 2.66
CA ALA A 231 -17.79 1.51 1.97
C ALA A 231 -17.03 2.79 2.36
N HIS A 232 -15.77 2.62 2.76
CA HIS A 232 -14.90 3.70 3.20
C HIS A 232 -13.73 3.87 2.22
N LEU A 233 -13.70 4.98 1.51
CA LEU A 233 -12.62 5.35 0.59
C LEU A 233 -11.42 5.97 1.34
N ARG A 234 -10.86 5.20 2.28
CA ARG A 234 -9.72 5.59 3.11
C ARG A 234 -8.55 4.63 2.90
N GLY A 235 -7.48 5.12 2.27
CA GLY A 235 -6.29 4.31 2.01
C GLY A 235 -5.43 4.08 3.26
N MET A 236 -4.67 2.99 3.27
CA MET A 236 -3.79 2.64 4.40
C MET A 236 -2.80 3.75 4.74
N GLY A 237 -2.35 4.54 3.75
CA GLY A 237 -1.44 5.66 3.97
C GLY A 237 -2.01 6.82 4.82
N GLU A 238 -3.32 6.84 5.10
CA GLU A 238 -3.96 7.82 5.99
C GLU A 238 -3.86 7.44 7.47
N PHE A 239 -3.42 6.22 7.80
CA PHE A 239 -3.31 5.73 9.17
C PHE A 239 -1.90 5.90 9.71
N GLN A 240 -1.79 6.46 10.92
CA GLN A 240 -0.51 6.75 11.55
C GLN A 240 0.33 5.51 11.82
N GLU A 241 -0.31 4.39 12.16
CA GLU A 241 0.33 3.09 12.41
C GLU A 241 1.05 2.59 11.16
N ILE A 242 0.41 2.71 10.00
CA ILE A 242 0.98 2.30 8.71
C ILE A 242 2.12 3.25 8.28
N GLN A 243 1.93 4.57 8.44
CA GLN A 243 2.99 5.54 8.20
C GLN A 243 4.22 5.27 9.08
N GLN A 244 3.99 4.96 10.36
CA GLN A 244 5.04 4.64 11.31
C GLN A 244 5.81 3.37 10.91
N GLN A 245 5.11 2.33 10.43
CA GLN A 245 5.74 1.08 9.97
C GLN A 245 6.66 1.33 8.76
N PHE A 246 6.26 2.18 7.80
CA PHE A 246 7.16 2.60 6.70
C PHE A 246 8.39 3.35 7.20
N CYS A 247 8.24 4.19 8.23
CA CYS A 247 9.38 4.86 8.86
C CYS A 247 10.33 3.88 9.57
N GLU A 248 9.80 2.82 10.16
CA GLU A 248 10.60 1.76 10.79
C GLU A 248 11.37 0.95 9.75
N HIS A 249 10.74 0.65 8.60
CA HIS A 249 11.43 0.01 7.47
C HIS A 249 12.57 0.90 6.93
N ALA A 250 12.35 2.20 6.83
CA ALA A 250 13.39 3.15 6.43
C ALA A 250 14.55 3.17 7.44
N ALA A 251 14.26 3.15 8.76
CA ALA A 251 15.28 3.05 9.82
C ALA A 251 16.11 1.77 9.67
N ALA A 252 15.45 0.61 9.61
CA ALA A 252 16.10 -0.68 9.48
C ALA A 252 17.00 -0.77 8.24
N MET A 253 16.54 -0.21 7.11
CA MET A 253 17.34 -0.11 5.88
C MET A 253 18.61 0.73 6.10
N MET A 254 18.50 1.89 6.75
CA MET A 254 19.64 2.80 6.99
C MET A 254 20.64 2.22 7.98
N GLU A 255 20.18 1.61 9.06
CA GLU A 255 21.01 0.98 10.09
C GLU A 255 21.72 -0.28 9.64
N GLY A 256 21.35 -0.82 8.47
CA GLY A 256 21.96 -2.04 7.94
C GLY A 256 21.41 -3.33 8.55
N SER A 257 20.32 -3.26 9.29
CA SER A 257 19.58 -4.41 9.82
C SER A 257 18.74 -5.07 8.70
N THR A 258 19.38 -5.40 7.58
CA THR A 258 18.77 -6.31 6.62
C THR A 258 18.94 -7.71 7.19
N ASN A 259 18.00 -8.17 7.98
CA ASN A 259 17.87 -9.59 8.20
C ASN A 259 17.65 -10.23 6.83
N ASP A 260 18.60 -11.07 6.43
CA ASP A 260 18.60 -11.88 5.22
C ASP A 260 17.31 -12.71 5.09
#